data_9f272a6bf8708f5626d077253f117903
#
_entry.id   9f272a6bf8708f5626d077253f117903
#
_cell.length_a   1.000
_cell.length_b   1.000
_cell.length_c   1.000
_cell.angle_alpha   90.00
_cell.angle_beta   90.00
_cell.angle_gamma   90.00
#
_symmetry.space_group_name_H-M   'P 1'
#
loop_
_entity.id
_entity.type
_entity.pdbx_description
1 polymer ?
#
loop_
_entity_poly.entity_id
_entity_poly.type
_entity_poly.pdbx_seq_one_letter_code
_entity_poly.pdbx_strand_id
1 'polypeptide(L)'
;MGYDKAFGSWHYGAAISHNDGKTTYDSGKGENKSTSLSLYGTWLGDRGHYTDIVLKQGRLSNEYDNYAAAGHTHGDYDAWGTSLSGEYGMKVGLDNGWYVTPQAQLTLMRIGGEDYTTNNGIKVNQDTLESCVGRVGFEMGKTISDKGSIYAKASLLHEFAGNADTYLRLNSISNSYSQDIGGTWYEAGLGFNFKTTDNSYVYADVVKTFGDDIKTPWQWNVGARWSF
;
A
#
# COMPACT_ATOMS: atom_id res chain seq x y z
N MET A 1 6.14 -9.62 -8.77
CA MET A 1 5.91 -10.82 -9.61
C MET A 1 5.20 -11.88 -8.78
N GLY A 2 4.17 -12.53 -9.31
CA GLY A 2 3.39 -13.52 -8.56
C GLY A 2 2.90 -14.65 -9.45
N TYR A 3 2.40 -15.68 -8.77
CA TYR A 3 1.74 -16.84 -9.38
C TYR A 3 0.46 -17.16 -8.62
N ASP A 4 -0.60 -17.42 -9.32
CA ASP A 4 -1.87 -17.85 -8.74
C ASP A 4 -2.50 -19.03 -9.48
N LYS A 5 -3.37 -19.75 -8.78
CA LYS A 5 -4.10 -20.90 -9.32
C LYS A 5 -5.56 -20.84 -8.88
N ALA A 6 -6.44 -21.13 -9.83
CA ALA A 6 -7.88 -21.27 -9.57
C ALA A 6 -8.19 -22.65 -8.99
N PHE A 7 -9.08 -22.71 -7.99
CA PHE A 7 -9.61 -23.90 -7.37
C PHE A 7 -11.11 -23.70 -7.06
N GLY A 8 -11.97 -24.12 -7.94
CA GLY A 8 -13.40 -23.78 -7.86
C GLY A 8 -13.62 -22.28 -7.91
N SER A 9 -14.32 -21.74 -6.92
CA SER A 9 -14.57 -20.30 -6.77
C SER A 9 -13.42 -19.52 -6.12
N TRP A 10 -12.31 -20.18 -5.79
CA TRP A 10 -11.17 -19.57 -5.14
C TRP A 10 -9.97 -19.46 -6.10
N HIS A 11 -9.28 -18.34 -6.00
CA HIS A 11 -7.96 -18.13 -6.60
C HIS A 11 -6.96 -17.90 -5.48
N TYR A 12 -5.95 -18.73 -5.36
CA TYR A 12 -4.89 -18.59 -4.37
C TYR A 12 -3.58 -18.28 -5.06
N GLY A 13 -2.81 -17.41 -4.49
CA GLY A 13 -1.53 -17.04 -5.06
C GLY A 13 -0.51 -16.54 -4.06
N ALA A 14 0.70 -16.40 -4.57
CA ALA A 14 1.81 -15.79 -3.87
C ALA A 14 2.50 -14.79 -4.80
N ALA A 15 3.01 -13.71 -4.22
CA ALA A 15 3.73 -12.68 -4.98
C ALA A 15 4.92 -12.16 -4.18
N ILE A 16 6.00 -11.83 -4.89
CA ILE A 16 7.14 -11.10 -4.35
C ILE A 16 7.09 -9.68 -4.90
N SER A 17 7.28 -8.70 -4.03
CA SER A 17 7.38 -7.30 -4.40
C SER A 17 8.66 -6.68 -3.85
N HIS A 18 9.21 -5.75 -4.61
CA HIS A 18 10.32 -4.91 -4.22
C HIS A 18 9.96 -3.45 -4.50
N ASN A 19 10.22 -2.58 -3.53
CA ASN A 19 10.05 -1.15 -3.67
C ASN A 19 11.35 -0.44 -3.35
N ASP A 20 11.60 0.65 -4.06
CA ASP A 20 12.73 1.56 -3.86
C ASP A 20 12.16 2.98 -3.84
N GLY A 21 12.35 3.69 -2.76
CA GLY A 21 11.83 5.02 -2.51
C GLY A 21 12.93 5.99 -2.08
N LYS A 22 12.77 7.25 -2.51
CA LYS A 22 13.66 8.34 -2.10
C LYS A 22 12.84 9.48 -1.54
N THR A 23 13.31 10.03 -0.45
CA THR A 23 12.68 11.18 0.22
C THR A 23 13.71 12.31 0.30
N THR A 24 13.28 13.53 0.04
CA THR A 24 14.10 14.73 0.21
C THR A 24 13.38 15.67 1.17
N TYR A 25 14.08 16.14 2.19
CA TYR A 25 13.61 17.17 3.13
C TYR A 25 14.54 18.36 3.08
N ASP A 26 14.15 19.47 3.70
CA ASP A 26 14.92 20.75 3.67
C ASP A 26 16.38 20.58 4.13
N SER A 27 16.63 19.69 5.08
CA SER A 27 17.96 19.48 5.66
C SER A 27 18.57 18.12 5.34
N GLY A 28 17.99 17.34 4.40
CA GLY A 28 18.53 16.01 4.17
C GLY A 28 17.82 15.19 3.11
N LYS A 29 18.16 13.91 3.10
CA LYS A 29 17.60 12.91 2.19
C LYS A 29 17.43 11.58 2.91
N GLY A 30 16.53 10.75 2.42
CA GLY A 30 16.36 9.37 2.86
C GLY A 30 16.14 8.42 1.70
N GLU A 31 16.56 7.19 1.88
CA GLU A 31 16.24 6.07 0.99
C GLU A 31 15.51 5.00 1.80
N ASN A 32 14.45 4.47 1.22
CA ASN A 32 13.73 3.35 1.80
C ASN A 32 13.55 2.24 0.77
N LYS A 33 13.94 1.04 1.13
CA LYS A 33 13.79 -0.14 0.30
C LYS A 33 12.97 -1.18 1.03
N SER A 34 12.10 -1.88 0.32
CA SER A 34 11.40 -3.00 0.93
C SER A 34 11.29 -4.18 -0.01
N THR A 35 11.47 -5.37 0.54
CA THR A 35 11.21 -6.62 -0.16
C THR A 35 10.21 -7.43 0.65
N SER A 36 9.14 -7.87 0.01
CA SER A 36 8.07 -8.57 0.70
C SER A 36 7.50 -9.73 -0.09
N LEU A 37 7.03 -10.73 0.67
CA LEU A 37 6.23 -11.85 0.20
C LEU A 37 4.77 -11.59 0.56
N SER A 38 3.87 -11.80 -0.39
CA SER A 38 2.43 -11.78 -0.19
C SER A 38 1.83 -13.13 -0.49
N LEU A 39 0.90 -13.57 0.37
CA LEU A 39 -0.01 -14.67 0.11
C LEU A 39 -1.40 -14.09 -0.02
N TYR A 40 -2.15 -14.51 -1.03
CA TYR A 40 -3.49 -13.99 -1.24
C TYR A 40 -4.48 -15.07 -1.65
N GLY A 41 -5.75 -14.81 -1.34
CA GLY A 41 -6.87 -15.63 -1.74
C GLY A 41 -8.04 -14.76 -2.15
N THR A 42 -8.54 -14.96 -3.38
CA THR A 42 -9.73 -14.32 -3.92
C THR A 42 -10.85 -15.33 -4.03
N TRP A 43 -11.94 -15.11 -3.36
CA TRP A 43 -13.17 -15.86 -3.56
C TRP A 43 -14.08 -15.11 -4.55
N LEU A 44 -14.54 -15.80 -5.57
CA LEU A 44 -15.51 -15.30 -6.55
C LEU A 44 -16.86 -15.98 -6.32
N GLY A 45 -17.79 -15.25 -5.73
CA GLY A 45 -19.14 -15.72 -5.45
C GLY A 45 -20.09 -15.52 -6.62
N ASP A 46 -21.29 -16.08 -6.45
CA ASP A 46 -22.37 -15.88 -7.40
C ASP A 46 -22.80 -14.41 -7.45
N ARG A 47 -23.40 -14.00 -8.56
CA ARG A 47 -23.95 -12.65 -8.76
C ARG A 47 -22.95 -11.49 -8.65
N GLY A 48 -21.66 -11.76 -8.86
CA GLY A 48 -20.61 -10.73 -8.89
C GLY A 48 -20.01 -10.38 -7.53
N HIS A 49 -20.34 -11.11 -6.46
CA HIS A 49 -19.68 -10.97 -5.17
C HIS A 49 -18.25 -11.45 -5.23
N TYR A 50 -17.35 -10.79 -4.53
CA TYR A 50 -15.99 -11.28 -4.32
C TYR A 50 -15.47 -10.91 -2.92
N THR A 51 -14.49 -11.65 -2.48
CA THR A 51 -13.72 -11.36 -1.27
C THR A 51 -12.26 -11.60 -1.54
N ASP A 52 -11.43 -10.62 -1.25
CA ASP A 52 -9.98 -10.72 -1.31
C ASP A 52 -9.38 -10.69 0.08
N ILE A 53 -8.46 -11.61 0.35
CA ILE A 53 -7.67 -11.63 1.58
C ILE A 53 -6.20 -11.64 1.19
N VAL A 54 -5.40 -10.73 1.75
CA VAL A 54 -3.98 -10.61 1.48
C VAL A 54 -3.21 -10.55 2.80
N LEU A 55 -2.29 -11.49 2.98
CA LEU A 55 -1.27 -11.44 4.02
C LEU A 55 0.06 -11.08 3.37
N LYS A 56 0.71 -10.05 3.89
CA LYS A 56 2.01 -9.60 3.39
C LYS A 56 3.00 -9.49 4.54
N GLN A 57 4.22 -9.97 4.32
CA GLN A 57 5.33 -9.79 5.24
C GLN A 57 6.57 -9.36 4.46
N GLY A 58 7.31 -8.39 4.98
CA GLY A 58 8.49 -7.87 4.33
C GLY A 58 9.50 -7.23 5.27
N ARG A 59 10.72 -7.13 4.77
CA ARG A 59 11.79 -6.37 5.39
C ARG A 59 11.83 -4.98 4.77
N LEU A 60 11.93 -3.98 5.62
CA LEU A 60 12.10 -2.57 5.27
C LEU A 60 13.51 -2.16 5.65
N SER A 61 14.27 -1.61 4.73
CA SER A 61 15.59 -1.04 4.97
C SER A 61 15.51 0.46 4.77
N ASN A 62 15.90 1.22 5.76
CA ASN A 62 15.84 2.68 5.76
C ASN A 62 17.22 3.25 6.00
N GLU A 63 17.58 4.27 5.24
CA GLU A 63 18.83 5.02 5.36
C GLU A 63 18.50 6.51 5.24
N TYR A 64 19.13 7.34 6.04
CA TYR A 64 18.94 8.79 5.94
C TYR A 64 20.21 9.58 6.29
N ASP A 65 20.33 10.71 5.63
CA ASP A 65 21.32 11.74 5.91
C ASP A 65 20.60 13.05 6.28
N ASN A 66 21.01 13.69 7.36
CA ASN A 66 20.52 14.98 7.78
C ASN A 66 21.71 15.95 7.99
N TYR A 67 21.62 17.13 7.39
CA TYR A 67 22.64 18.18 7.39
C TYR A 67 22.09 19.42 8.13
N ALA A 68 21.95 19.32 9.45
CA ALA A 68 21.54 20.45 10.27
C ALA A 68 22.74 21.31 10.71
N ALA A 69 22.44 22.47 11.32
CA ALA A 69 23.49 23.36 11.84
C ALA A 69 24.43 22.67 12.88
N ALA A 70 23.97 21.63 13.54
CA ALA A 70 24.73 20.82 14.48
C ALA A 70 25.67 19.78 13.82
N GLY A 71 25.67 19.68 12.50
CA GLY A 71 26.51 18.78 11.73
C GLY A 71 25.72 17.72 10.94
N HIS A 72 26.46 16.77 10.36
CA HIS A 72 25.90 15.67 9.58
C HIS A 72 25.51 14.50 10.51
N THR A 73 24.29 14.05 10.37
CA THR A 73 23.76 12.86 11.03
C THR A 73 23.37 11.84 9.97
N HIS A 74 23.92 10.64 10.08
CA HIS A 74 23.56 9.50 9.24
C HIS A 74 23.02 8.38 10.12
N GLY A 75 21.95 7.76 9.70
CA GLY A 75 21.38 6.59 10.36
C GLY A 75 20.84 5.60 9.33
N ASP A 76 20.99 4.32 9.65
CA ASP A 76 20.45 3.20 8.89
C ASP A 76 19.83 2.18 9.86
N TYR A 77 18.73 1.57 9.43
CA TYR A 77 18.05 0.53 10.20
C TYR A 77 17.16 -0.34 9.31
N ASP A 78 16.91 -1.54 9.78
CA ASP A 78 16.00 -2.50 9.15
C ASP A 78 14.83 -2.82 10.08
N ALA A 79 13.63 -2.87 9.55
CA ALA A 79 12.44 -3.27 10.31
C ALA A 79 11.66 -4.37 9.57
N TRP A 80 10.90 -5.16 10.33
CA TRP A 80 9.96 -6.12 9.75
C TRP A 80 8.54 -5.58 9.78
N GLY A 81 7.87 -5.63 8.62
CA GLY A 81 6.47 -5.25 8.48
C GLY A 81 5.59 -6.44 8.14
N THR A 82 4.43 -6.53 8.78
CA THR A 82 3.38 -7.50 8.48
C THR A 82 2.07 -6.77 8.26
N SER A 83 1.32 -7.13 7.23
CA SER A 83 -0.03 -6.59 7.02
C SER A 83 -1.01 -7.69 6.62
N LEU A 84 -2.24 -7.54 7.07
CA LEU A 84 -3.39 -8.36 6.71
C LEU A 84 -4.48 -7.44 6.17
N SER A 85 -4.94 -7.70 4.96
CA SER A 85 -6.02 -6.96 4.31
C SER A 85 -7.15 -7.88 3.94
N GLY A 86 -8.38 -7.43 4.16
CA GLY A 86 -9.61 -8.09 3.69
C GLY A 86 -10.47 -7.08 2.95
N GLU A 87 -10.87 -7.41 1.72
CA GLU A 87 -11.79 -6.62 0.91
C GLU A 87 -12.99 -7.45 0.52
N TYR A 88 -14.15 -6.83 0.51
CA TYR A 88 -15.38 -7.37 -0.04
C TYR A 88 -15.98 -6.39 -1.03
N GLY A 89 -16.46 -6.91 -2.15
CA GLY A 89 -17.15 -6.12 -3.16
C GLY A 89 -18.20 -6.92 -3.92
N MET A 90 -19.00 -6.21 -4.69
CA MET A 90 -20.04 -6.81 -5.52
C MET A 90 -20.13 -6.07 -6.85
N LYS A 91 -19.78 -6.74 -7.95
CA LYS A 91 -19.92 -6.18 -9.29
C LYS A 91 -21.36 -6.31 -9.77
N VAL A 92 -22.04 -5.17 -9.91
CA VAL A 92 -23.42 -5.07 -10.40
C VAL A 92 -23.38 -4.61 -11.85
N GLY A 93 -23.84 -5.47 -12.76
CA GLY A 93 -24.01 -5.12 -14.17
C GLY A 93 -25.18 -4.16 -14.38
N LEU A 94 -24.98 -3.17 -15.24
CA LEU A 94 -25.98 -2.22 -15.71
C LEU A 94 -26.19 -2.37 -17.21
N ASP A 95 -27.13 -1.62 -17.78
CA ASP A 95 -27.40 -1.66 -19.20
C ASP A 95 -26.21 -1.19 -20.06
N ASN A 96 -26.15 -1.65 -21.30
CA ASN A 96 -25.15 -1.25 -22.31
C ASN A 96 -23.69 -1.51 -21.90
N GLY A 97 -23.44 -2.56 -21.08
CA GLY A 97 -22.11 -2.96 -20.66
C GLY A 97 -21.50 -2.10 -19.55
N TRP A 98 -22.27 -1.20 -18.96
CA TRP A 98 -21.86 -0.51 -17.75
C TRP A 98 -21.93 -1.41 -16.53
N TYR A 99 -21.13 -1.13 -15.52
CA TYR A 99 -21.19 -1.80 -14.22
C TYR A 99 -20.78 -0.85 -13.10
N VAL A 100 -21.19 -1.15 -11.90
CA VAL A 100 -20.72 -0.52 -10.68
C VAL A 100 -20.31 -1.61 -9.67
N THR A 101 -19.21 -1.37 -8.96
CA THR A 101 -18.69 -2.30 -7.95
C THR A 101 -18.46 -1.54 -6.65
N PRO A 102 -19.44 -1.47 -5.74
CA PRO A 102 -19.20 -1.03 -4.37
C PRO A 102 -18.21 -1.96 -3.67
N GLN A 103 -17.35 -1.38 -2.83
CA GLN A 103 -16.24 -2.06 -2.16
C GLN A 103 -16.07 -1.56 -0.74
N ALA A 104 -15.69 -2.46 0.17
CA ALA A 104 -15.25 -2.14 1.52
C ALA A 104 -14.01 -2.97 1.86
N GLN A 105 -13.02 -2.37 2.50
CA GLN A 105 -11.75 -3.00 2.86
C GLN A 105 -11.33 -2.59 4.26
N LEU A 106 -10.69 -3.52 4.96
CA LEU A 106 -9.95 -3.25 6.18
C LEU A 106 -8.52 -3.76 6.03
N THR A 107 -7.55 -2.93 6.37
CA THR A 107 -6.13 -3.29 6.36
C THR A 107 -5.55 -3.05 7.74
N LEU A 108 -4.99 -4.10 8.33
CA LEU A 108 -4.21 -4.05 9.56
C LEU A 108 -2.73 -4.16 9.21
N MET A 109 -1.89 -3.31 9.78
CA MET A 109 -0.45 -3.33 9.56
C MET A 109 0.29 -3.14 10.88
N ARG A 110 1.43 -3.84 10.99
CA ARG A 110 2.39 -3.67 12.09
C ARG A 110 3.80 -3.62 11.51
N ILE A 111 4.55 -2.60 11.90
CA ILE A 111 5.99 -2.47 11.63
C ILE A 111 6.70 -2.52 12.98
N GLY A 112 7.65 -3.45 13.13
CA GLY A 112 8.43 -3.61 14.36
C GLY A 112 9.24 -2.36 14.68
N GLY A 113 9.35 -2.05 15.95
CA GLY A 113 10.22 -0.99 16.43
C GLY A 113 11.70 -1.41 16.35
N GLU A 114 12.59 -0.43 16.26
CA GLU A 114 14.02 -0.67 16.09
C GLU A 114 14.88 0.27 16.96
N ASP A 115 15.96 -0.29 17.47
CA ASP A 115 16.97 0.42 18.23
C ASP A 115 18.28 0.52 17.43
N TYR A 116 18.74 1.74 17.17
CA TYR A 116 20.00 1.94 16.47
C TYR A 116 20.76 3.18 16.97
N THR A 117 21.98 3.35 16.49
CA THR A 117 22.81 4.49 16.85
C THR A 117 23.36 5.15 15.59
N THR A 118 23.15 6.44 15.47
CA THR A 118 23.64 7.24 14.34
C THR A 118 25.16 7.42 14.36
N ASN A 119 25.74 7.86 13.24
CA ASN A 119 27.18 8.12 13.09
C ASN A 119 27.75 9.10 14.13
N ASN A 120 26.95 10.03 14.64
CA ASN A 120 27.33 11.04 15.64
C ASN A 120 26.93 10.64 17.08
N GLY A 121 26.55 9.37 17.30
CA GLY A 121 26.33 8.79 18.63
C GLY A 121 24.94 9.01 19.22
N ILE A 122 23.97 9.50 18.45
CA ILE A 122 22.58 9.59 18.90
C ILE A 122 21.99 8.17 18.93
N LYS A 123 21.51 7.75 20.09
CA LYS A 123 20.73 6.53 20.24
C LYS A 123 19.29 6.82 19.89
N VAL A 124 18.75 6.04 18.98
CA VAL A 124 17.38 6.13 18.50
C VAL A 124 16.66 4.86 18.91
N ASN A 125 15.52 5.02 19.57
CA ASN A 125 14.57 3.94 19.84
C ASN A 125 13.26 4.32 19.16
N GLN A 126 12.84 3.49 18.22
CA GLN A 126 11.56 3.62 17.51
C GLN A 126 10.61 2.58 18.04
N ASP A 127 9.43 3.00 18.49
CA ASP A 127 8.40 2.08 18.91
C ASP A 127 7.75 1.36 17.72
N THR A 128 7.08 0.25 17.99
CA THR A 128 6.29 -0.46 17.00
C THR A 128 5.17 0.43 16.47
N LEU A 129 5.07 0.55 15.16
CA LEU A 129 3.96 1.23 14.49
C LEU A 129 2.84 0.22 14.18
N GLU A 130 1.64 0.52 14.65
CA GLU A 130 0.42 -0.22 14.32
C GLU A 130 -0.53 0.69 13.55
N SER A 131 -1.17 0.16 12.52
CA SER A 131 -2.07 0.88 11.62
C SER A 131 -3.32 0.05 11.34
N CYS A 132 -4.47 0.72 11.27
CA CYS A 132 -5.76 0.13 10.95
C CYS A 132 -6.51 1.03 9.99
N VAL A 133 -6.40 0.76 8.69
CA VAL A 133 -7.06 1.55 7.63
C VAL A 133 -8.34 0.88 7.18
N GLY A 134 -9.46 1.60 7.32
CA GLY A 134 -10.71 1.27 6.67
C GLY A 134 -10.87 2.02 5.36
N ARG A 135 -11.36 1.34 4.32
CA ARG A 135 -11.68 1.93 3.02
C ARG A 135 -13.09 1.55 2.60
N VAL A 136 -13.86 2.53 2.14
CA VAL A 136 -15.12 2.31 1.43
C VAL A 136 -15.06 3.06 0.10
N GLY A 137 -15.56 2.45 -0.95
CA GLY A 137 -15.47 3.06 -2.27
C GLY A 137 -16.33 2.35 -3.31
N PHE A 138 -16.19 2.79 -4.52
CA PHE A 138 -16.80 2.14 -5.67
C PHE A 138 -15.92 2.29 -6.92
N GLU A 139 -16.06 1.33 -7.80
CA GLU A 139 -15.58 1.39 -9.17
C GLU A 139 -16.78 1.44 -10.10
N MET A 140 -16.79 2.37 -11.05
CA MET A 140 -17.76 2.44 -12.14
C MET A 140 -17.02 2.28 -13.46
N GLY A 141 -17.45 1.32 -14.27
CA GLY A 141 -16.76 1.01 -15.50
C GLY A 141 -17.69 0.61 -16.64
N LYS A 142 -17.08 0.50 -17.81
CA LYS A 142 -17.73 0.02 -19.02
C LYS A 142 -16.91 -1.12 -19.63
N THR A 143 -17.57 -2.24 -19.84
CA THR A 143 -17.01 -3.35 -20.60
C THR A 143 -17.05 -3.01 -22.09
N ILE A 144 -15.90 -3.09 -22.75
CA ILE A 144 -15.73 -2.81 -24.17
C ILE A 144 -15.60 -4.16 -24.90
N SER A 145 -16.73 -4.73 -25.26
CA SER A 145 -16.80 -6.09 -25.84
C SER A 145 -16.11 -7.14 -24.94
N ASP A 146 -15.66 -8.23 -25.52
CA ASP A 146 -14.84 -9.26 -24.88
C ASP A 146 -13.36 -8.85 -24.67
N LYS A 147 -12.99 -7.63 -25.10
CA LYS A 147 -11.60 -7.18 -25.10
C LYS A 147 -11.15 -6.53 -23.80
N GLY A 148 -12.06 -6.07 -22.96
CA GLY A 148 -11.66 -5.47 -21.69
C GLY A 148 -12.63 -4.42 -21.16
N SER A 149 -12.18 -3.63 -20.23
CA SER A 149 -12.95 -2.55 -19.62
C SER A 149 -12.10 -1.32 -19.33
N ILE A 150 -12.78 -0.19 -19.27
CA ILE A 150 -12.28 1.06 -18.70
C ILE A 150 -13.11 1.38 -17.46
N TYR A 151 -12.50 1.99 -16.47
CA TYR A 151 -13.18 2.29 -15.21
C TYR A 151 -12.65 3.57 -14.55
N ALA A 152 -13.51 4.15 -13.72
CA ALA A 152 -13.17 5.17 -12.74
C ALA A 152 -13.44 4.59 -11.35
N LYS A 153 -12.60 4.95 -10.37
CA LYS A 153 -12.77 4.54 -8.98
C LYS A 153 -12.70 5.76 -8.05
N ALA A 154 -13.44 5.71 -6.96
CA ALA A 154 -13.38 6.69 -5.89
C ALA A 154 -13.53 5.97 -4.55
N SER A 155 -12.75 6.40 -3.56
CA SER A 155 -12.72 5.80 -2.22
C SER A 155 -12.54 6.87 -1.16
N LEU A 156 -13.13 6.61 0.00
CA LEU A 156 -12.88 7.27 1.27
C LEU A 156 -12.07 6.32 2.14
N LEU A 157 -10.99 6.80 2.73
CA LEU A 157 -10.12 6.04 3.62
C LEU A 157 -10.01 6.75 4.96
N HIS A 158 -9.90 5.95 6.02
CA HIS A 158 -9.67 6.46 7.37
C HIS A 158 -8.68 5.56 8.11
N GLU A 159 -7.63 6.18 8.68
CA GLU A 159 -6.70 5.54 9.62
C GLU A 159 -7.26 5.69 11.04
N PHE A 160 -7.56 4.56 11.68
CA PHE A 160 -8.14 4.49 13.04
C PHE A 160 -7.09 4.41 14.15
N ALA A 161 -5.86 4.09 13.79
CA ALA A 161 -4.71 3.96 14.68
C ALA A 161 -3.51 4.62 13.98
N GLY A 162 -2.32 4.51 14.56
CA GLY A 162 -1.14 4.99 13.87
C GLY A 162 -0.43 6.10 14.64
N ASN A 163 0.16 5.72 15.77
CA ASN A 163 1.11 6.55 16.49
C ASN A 163 2.53 6.08 16.16
N ALA A 164 3.37 7.00 15.73
CA ALA A 164 4.79 6.76 15.49
C ALA A 164 5.60 7.50 16.55
N ASP A 165 6.07 6.76 17.56
CA ASP A 165 6.85 7.30 18.65
C ASP A 165 8.33 7.00 18.45
N THR A 166 9.16 8.03 18.63
CA THR A 166 10.61 7.93 18.50
C THR A 166 11.29 8.66 19.66
N TYR A 167 12.20 7.96 20.34
CA TYR A 167 12.99 8.48 21.44
C TYR A 167 14.44 8.63 21.00
N LEU A 168 14.98 9.83 21.19
CA LEU A 168 16.36 10.17 20.87
C LEU A 168 17.13 10.44 22.14
N ARG A 169 18.37 9.90 22.24
CA ARG A 169 19.25 10.17 23.36
C ARG A 169 20.70 10.38 22.90
N LEU A 170 21.27 11.48 23.34
CA LEU A 170 22.71 11.77 23.21
C LEU A 170 23.27 12.16 24.59
N ASN A 171 24.14 11.34 25.12
CA ASN A 171 24.68 11.51 26.48
C ASN A 171 23.57 11.60 27.56
N SER A 172 23.45 12.75 28.25
CA SER A 172 22.42 13.05 29.24
C SER A 172 21.19 13.79 28.67
N ILE A 173 21.18 14.10 27.36
CA ILE A 173 20.08 14.79 26.69
C ILE A 173 19.20 13.75 26.05
N SER A 174 17.89 13.84 26.27
CA SER A 174 16.88 13.00 25.62
C SER A 174 15.72 13.83 25.12
N ASN A 175 15.19 13.43 23.96
CA ASN A 175 13.99 14.00 23.34
C ASN A 175 13.08 12.86 22.89
N SER A 176 11.77 13.12 22.88
CA SER A 176 10.77 12.23 22.32
C SER A 176 9.94 12.96 21.27
N TYR A 177 9.63 12.25 20.20
CA TYR A 177 8.76 12.73 19.12
C TYR A 177 7.63 11.73 18.98
N SER A 178 6.40 12.23 18.98
CA SER A 178 5.19 11.45 18.71
C SER A 178 4.51 12.06 17.51
N GLN A 179 4.21 11.26 16.53
CA GLN A 179 3.45 11.67 15.35
C GLN A 179 2.21 10.80 15.22
N ASP A 180 1.06 11.44 15.32
CA ASP A 180 -0.22 10.83 14.97
C ASP A 180 -0.34 10.84 13.43
N ILE A 181 -0.48 9.65 12.82
CA ILE A 181 -0.73 9.47 11.39
C ILE A 181 -2.19 9.11 11.11
N GLY A 182 -3.06 9.20 12.13
CA GLY A 182 -4.51 9.08 11.99
C GLY A 182 -5.07 10.16 11.07
N GLY A 183 -6.20 9.87 10.42
CA GLY A 183 -6.83 10.86 9.56
C GLY A 183 -7.70 10.26 8.47
N THR A 184 -8.33 11.16 7.72
CA THR A 184 -9.23 10.80 6.62
C THR A 184 -8.73 11.37 5.31
N TRP A 185 -8.71 10.55 4.27
CA TRP A 185 -8.36 11.00 2.92
C TRP A 185 -9.25 10.36 1.86
N TYR A 186 -9.17 10.87 0.66
CA TYR A 186 -9.94 10.44 -0.49
C TYR A 186 -9.01 10.02 -1.61
N GLU A 187 -9.44 9.05 -2.39
CA GLU A 187 -8.75 8.62 -3.60
C GLU A 187 -9.71 8.66 -4.78
N ALA A 188 -9.22 9.13 -5.91
CA ALA A 188 -9.90 9.02 -7.20
C ALA A 188 -8.92 8.50 -8.25
N GLY A 189 -9.38 7.65 -9.14
CA GLY A 189 -8.54 7.04 -10.15
C GLY A 189 -9.28 6.65 -11.41
N LEU A 190 -8.50 6.44 -12.46
CA LEU A 190 -8.95 5.93 -13.76
C LEU A 190 -8.08 4.75 -14.14
N GLY A 191 -8.66 3.76 -14.78
CA GLY A 191 -7.91 2.60 -15.21
C GLY A 191 -8.56 1.86 -16.35
N PHE A 192 -7.82 0.88 -16.83
CA PHE A 192 -8.29 -0.06 -17.84
C PHE A 192 -7.67 -1.44 -17.65
N ASN A 193 -8.34 -2.44 -18.18
CA ASN A 193 -7.76 -3.74 -18.45
C ASN A 193 -8.14 -4.18 -19.86
N PHE A 194 -7.18 -4.72 -20.62
CA PHE A 194 -7.38 -5.18 -21.96
C PHE A 194 -6.77 -6.55 -22.20
N LYS A 195 -7.54 -7.44 -22.81
CA LYS A 195 -7.12 -8.73 -23.30
C LYS A 195 -6.21 -8.54 -24.51
N THR A 196 -4.98 -8.99 -24.42
CA THR A 196 -4.00 -8.89 -25.52
C THR A 196 -3.99 -10.14 -26.37
N THR A 197 -4.18 -11.31 -25.74
CA THR A 197 -4.41 -12.61 -26.41
C THR A 197 -5.46 -13.37 -25.62
N ASP A 198 -5.82 -14.60 -26.08
CA ASP A 198 -6.77 -15.42 -25.32
C ASP A 198 -6.30 -15.76 -23.91
N ASN A 199 -5.01 -15.77 -23.68
CA ASN A 199 -4.39 -16.17 -22.42
C ASN A 199 -3.66 -15.02 -21.71
N SER A 200 -3.73 -13.77 -22.22
CA SER A 200 -3.03 -12.65 -21.60
C SER A 200 -3.81 -11.35 -21.65
N TYR A 201 -3.61 -10.54 -20.64
CA TYR A 201 -4.11 -9.18 -20.61
C TYR A 201 -3.14 -8.23 -19.91
N VAL A 202 -3.28 -6.94 -20.23
CA VAL A 202 -2.57 -5.83 -19.62
C VAL A 202 -3.55 -4.93 -18.88
N TYR A 203 -3.08 -4.30 -17.83
CA TYR A 203 -3.86 -3.32 -17.08
C TYR A 203 -2.99 -2.14 -16.69
N ALA A 204 -3.62 -0.99 -16.58
CA ALA A 204 -3.01 0.17 -15.96
C ALA A 204 -4.06 1.01 -15.25
N ASP A 205 -3.66 1.66 -14.19
CA ASP A 205 -4.46 2.69 -13.54
C ASP A 205 -3.59 3.83 -13.01
N VAL A 206 -4.21 4.99 -12.88
CA VAL A 206 -3.67 6.17 -12.22
C VAL A 206 -4.60 6.58 -11.11
N VAL A 207 -4.03 6.85 -9.93
CA VAL A 207 -4.75 7.26 -8.74
C VAL A 207 -4.17 8.55 -8.22
N LYS A 208 -5.02 9.44 -7.75
CA LYS A 208 -4.66 10.63 -7.00
C LYS A 208 -5.29 10.61 -5.62
N THR A 209 -4.48 10.91 -4.60
CA THR A 209 -4.92 11.01 -3.22
C THR A 209 -5.14 12.49 -2.85
N PHE A 210 -6.21 12.75 -2.10
CA PHE A 210 -6.60 14.07 -1.62
C PHE A 210 -6.84 13.96 -0.11
N GLY A 211 -6.23 14.83 0.69
CA GLY A 211 -6.40 14.89 2.14
C GLY A 211 -5.49 15.95 2.72
N ASP A 212 -5.73 16.30 3.97
CA ASP A 212 -4.95 17.35 4.64
C ASP A 212 -3.56 16.81 5.04
N ASP A 213 -3.47 15.57 5.51
CA ASP A 213 -2.26 14.98 6.08
C ASP A 213 -1.52 14.06 5.10
N ILE A 214 -2.22 13.47 4.12
CA ILE A 214 -1.63 12.57 3.12
C ILE A 214 -1.77 13.17 1.73
N LYS A 215 -0.65 13.56 1.14
CA LYS A 215 -0.59 14.11 -0.22
C LYS A 215 0.29 13.24 -1.10
N THR A 216 -0.29 12.21 -1.69
CA THR A 216 0.37 11.49 -2.78
C THR A 216 -0.11 12.10 -4.10
N PRO A 217 0.74 12.85 -4.82
CA PRO A 217 0.27 13.60 -5.98
C PRO A 217 -0.28 12.68 -7.07
N TRP A 218 0.40 11.58 -7.36
CA TRP A 218 0.00 10.59 -8.37
C TRP A 218 0.62 9.23 -8.09
N GLN A 219 -0.16 8.18 -8.25
CA GLN A 219 0.29 6.80 -8.24
C GLN A 219 -0.09 6.14 -9.57
N TRP A 220 0.86 5.47 -10.20
CA TRP A 220 0.69 4.75 -11.46
C TRP A 220 0.91 3.27 -11.22
N ASN A 221 -0.02 2.46 -11.69
CA ASN A 221 0.10 1.01 -11.68
C ASN A 221 0.02 0.49 -13.12
N VAL A 222 0.95 -0.35 -13.50
CA VAL A 222 0.96 -1.01 -14.81
C VAL A 222 1.34 -2.46 -14.60
N GLY A 223 0.62 -3.37 -15.24
CA GLY A 223 0.91 -4.79 -15.12
C GLY A 223 0.40 -5.61 -16.29
N ALA A 224 0.85 -6.86 -16.31
CA ALA A 224 0.41 -7.85 -17.26
C ALA A 224 0.25 -9.20 -16.57
N ARG A 225 -0.69 -9.99 -17.06
CA ARG A 225 -0.96 -11.37 -16.57
C ARG A 225 -1.03 -12.34 -17.74
N TRP A 226 -0.46 -13.51 -17.56
CA TRP A 226 -0.54 -14.63 -18.48
C TRP A 226 -1.10 -15.86 -17.79
N SER A 227 -2.00 -16.56 -18.47
CA SER A 227 -2.56 -17.86 -18.06
C SER A 227 -1.97 -18.97 -18.93
N PHE A 228 -1.61 -20.08 -18.32
CA PHE A 228 -1.04 -21.26 -19.01
C PHE A 228 -1.57 -22.56 -18.40
#